data_2d69efc9e1923f2c2840e3f5c8a717db
#
_entry.id   2d69efc9e1923f2c2840e3f5c8a717db
#
_cell.length_a   1.000
_cell.length_b   1.000
_cell.length_c   1.000
_cell.angle_alpha   90.00
_cell.angle_beta   90.00
_cell.angle_gamma   90.00
#
_symmetry.space_group_name_H-M   'P 1'
#
loop_
_entity.id
_entity.type
_entity.pdbx_description
1 polymer ?
#
loop_
_entity_poly.entity_id
_entity_poly.type
_entity_poly.pdbx_seq_one_letter_code
_entity_poly.pdbx_strand_id
1 'polypeptide(L)'
;MSNPHGGQPVPHAYTNAVTVQGDLVTKTYRGPDAVDRQQREELVIRAVADSLPVATIVDSRPGVLVLRKVPGRHGQDRVDNGDGDAVMFGLGRLLREVQAVSPVFFGELHGAGVLVHQDFGPNNVLFADHGDSIVLLADWEWSTIGSPITDLAWAELILRMHHPRHQGCLPALFDGYGTRPPWPERQAAMARRAAALEAWVRSSKGPRAASTWDRRSRHISLWQEIS
;
A
#
# COMPACT_ATOMS: atom_id res chain seq x y z
N MET A 1 -15.08 -1.82 -27.23
CA MET A 1 -15.46 -0.45 -26.84
C MET A 1 -14.16 0.30 -26.57
N SER A 2 -13.84 1.24 -27.44
CA SER A 2 -12.57 2.01 -27.37
C SER A 2 -12.59 2.92 -26.14
N ASN A 3 -11.50 2.91 -25.38
CA ASN A 3 -11.31 3.74 -24.19
C ASN A 3 -11.29 5.22 -24.63
N PRO A 4 -12.21 6.10 -24.18
CA PRO A 4 -12.30 7.48 -24.68
C PRO A 4 -11.14 8.40 -24.25
N HIS A 5 -10.19 7.92 -23.45
CA HIS A 5 -9.08 8.71 -22.92
C HIS A 5 -7.68 8.23 -23.33
N GLY A 6 -7.54 7.32 -24.29
CA GLY A 6 -6.28 7.03 -25.01
C GLY A 6 -5.03 6.67 -24.19
N GLY A 7 -5.13 6.44 -22.87
CA GLY A 7 -4.00 6.10 -22.02
C GLY A 7 -3.74 4.58 -21.98
N GLN A 8 -2.46 4.20 -21.79
CA GLN A 8 -2.11 2.80 -21.58
C GLN A 8 -2.44 2.38 -20.14
N PRO A 9 -3.02 1.17 -19.92
CA PRO A 9 -3.25 0.65 -18.58
C PRO A 9 -1.93 0.38 -17.86
N VAL A 10 -1.89 0.69 -16.56
CA VAL A 10 -0.72 0.44 -15.72
C VAL A 10 -0.75 -1.01 -15.22
N PRO A 11 0.37 -1.76 -15.32
CA PRO A 11 0.50 -3.04 -14.62
C PRO A 11 0.24 -2.87 -13.12
N HIS A 12 -0.32 -3.90 -12.47
CA HIS A 12 -0.56 -3.94 -11.01
C HIS A 12 -1.68 -3.02 -10.48
N ALA A 13 -2.54 -2.43 -11.31
CA ALA A 13 -3.73 -1.69 -10.88
C ALA A 13 -4.92 -2.65 -10.66
N TYR A 14 -5.16 -3.09 -9.41
CA TYR A 14 -6.17 -4.13 -9.12
C TYR A 14 -7.54 -3.60 -8.69
N THR A 15 -7.60 -2.45 -8.04
CA THR A 15 -8.82 -1.91 -7.44
C THR A 15 -9.46 -0.83 -8.30
N ASN A 16 -8.66 0.05 -8.87
CA ASN A 16 -9.08 1.21 -9.66
C ASN A 16 -8.64 1.07 -11.12
N ALA A 17 -9.19 1.93 -12.00
CA ALA A 17 -8.64 2.08 -13.34
C ALA A 17 -7.53 3.13 -13.31
N VAL A 18 -6.32 2.74 -13.71
CA VAL A 18 -5.17 3.64 -13.80
C VAL A 18 -4.68 3.68 -15.25
N THR A 19 -4.54 4.88 -15.78
CA THR A 19 -4.03 5.11 -17.14
C THR A 19 -2.91 6.13 -17.12
N VAL A 20 -1.95 5.97 -18.03
CA VAL A 20 -0.83 6.91 -18.22
C VAL A 20 -0.95 7.57 -19.57
N GLN A 21 -0.82 8.89 -19.58
CA GLN A 21 -0.76 9.70 -20.80
C GLN A 21 0.34 10.77 -20.63
N GLY A 22 1.43 10.59 -21.35
CA GLY A 22 2.62 11.43 -21.19
C GLY A 22 3.18 11.33 -19.77
N ASP A 23 3.28 12.46 -19.09
CA ASP A 23 3.76 12.57 -17.71
C ASP A 23 2.65 12.62 -16.65
N LEU A 24 1.42 12.24 -17.05
CA LEU A 24 0.26 12.20 -16.17
C LEU A 24 -0.22 10.77 -15.96
N VAL A 25 -0.62 10.51 -14.71
CA VAL A 25 -1.28 9.28 -14.27
C VAL A 25 -2.69 9.66 -13.84
N THR A 26 -3.70 9.09 -14.48
CA THR A 26 -5.10 9.28 -14.09
C THR A 26 -5.60 8.03 -13.37
N LYS A 27 -5.98 8.19 -12.10
CA LYS A 27 -6.61 7.16 -11.27
C LYS A 27 -8.11 7.42 -11.21
N THR A 28 -8.91 6.47 -11.71
CA THR A 28 -10.37 6.50 -11.65
C THR A 28 -10.83 5.46 -10.66
N TYR A 29 -11.42 5.90 -9.56
CA TYR A 29 -11.91 5.06 -8.48
C TYR A 29 -13.21 4.38 -8.89
N ARG A 30 -13.43 3.16 -8.40
CA ARG A 30 -14.59 2.33 -8.74
C ARG A 30 -15.28 1.80 -7.50
N GLY A 31 -16.59 1.60 -7.59
CA GLY A 31 -17.39 1.07 -6.49
C GLY A 31 -18.17 2.16 -5.75
N PRO A 32 -18.98 1.76 -4.78
CA PRO A 32 -19.90 2.67 -4.09
C PRO A 32 -19.18 3.73 -3.23
N ASP A 33 -17.96 3.44 -2.78
CA ASP A 33 -17.10 4.29 -1.94
C ASP A 33 -16.01 5.03 -2.76
N ALA A 34 -16.17 5.12 -4.08
CA ALA A 34 -15.16 5.67 -4.98
C ALA A 34 -14.76 7.11 -4.64
N VAL A 35 -15.75 7.96 -4.34
CA VAL A 35 -15.52 9.37 -4.00
C VAL A 35 -14.83 9.50 -2.63
N ASP A 36 -15.26 8.74 -1.64
CA ASP A 36 -14.69 8.78 -0.29
C ASP A 36 -13.21 8.32 -0.30
N ARG A 37 -12.89 7.28 -1.09
CA ARG A 37 -11.52 6.81 -1.23
C ARG A 37 -10.64 7.81 -1.98
N GLN A 38 -11.17 8.42 -3.03
CA GLN A 38 -10.45 9.48 -3.74
C GLN A 38 -10.17 10.68 -2.83
N GLN A 39 -11.16 11.16 -2.07
CA GLN A 39 -11.00 12.28 -1.15
C GLN A 39 -10.00 11.97 -0.03
N ARG A 40 -10.03 10.75 0.51
CA ARG A 40 -9.05 10.29 1.51
C ARG A 40 -7.63 10.28 0.97
N GLU A 41 -7.42 9.72 -0.21
CA GLU A 41 -6.11 9.71 -0.85
C GLU A 41 -5.60 11.13 -1.14
N GLU A 42 -6.47 12.01 -1.65
CA GLU A 42 -6.14 13.41 -1.88
C GLU A 42 -5.75 14.13 -0.58
N LEU A 43 -6.53 13.97 0.48
CA LEU A 43 -6.26 14.54 1.80
C LEU A 43 -4.87 14.15 2.29
N VAL A 44 -4.57 12.84 2.26
CA VAL A 44 -3.29 12.34 2.77
C VAL A 44 -2.13 12.82 1.91
N ILE A 45 -2.21 12.69 0.59
CA ILE A 45 -1.14 13.15 -0.31
C ILE A 45 -0.81 14.64 -0.07
N ARG A 46 -1.84 15.51 0.05
CA ARG A 46 -1.62 16.94 0.32
C ARG A 46 -0.96 17.18 1.67
N ALA A 47 -1.37 16.43 2.69
CA ALA A 47 -0.84 16.62 4.05
C ALA A 47 0.60 16.14 4.21
N VAL A 48 1.05 15.15 3.42
CA VAL A 48 2.41 14.57 3.54
C VAL A 48 3.37 14.99 2.43
N ALA A 49 2.95 15.86 1.50
CA ALA A 49 3.71 16.20 0.29
C ALA A 49 5.13 16.73 0.55
N ASP A 50 5.33 17.42 1.68
CA ASP A 50 6.63 18.00 2.05
C ASP A 50 7.51 17.04 2.86
N SER A 51 6.99 15.89 3.28
CA SER A 51 7.67 14.98 4.22
C SER A 51 7.83 13.54 3.72
N LEU A 52 7.00 13.10 2.79
CA LEU A 52 7.02 11.74 2.27
C LEU A 52 7.10 11.71 0.74
N PRO A 53 7.64 10.64 0.14
CA PRO A 53 7.73 10.48 -1.30
C PRO A 53 6.35 10.15 -1.90
N VAL A 54 5.58 11.17 -2.23
CA VAL A 54 4.26 11.06 -2.87
C VAL A 54 4.21 11.78 -4.21
N ALA A 55 3.28 11.40 -5.08
CA ALA A 55 3.10 12.06 -6.36
C ALA A 55 2.42 13.43 -6.19
N THR A 56 2.80 14.39 -7.04
CA THR A 56 2.13 15.70 -7.07
C THR A 56 0.74 15.57 -7.68
N ILE A 57 -0.29 16.08 -7.01
CA ILE A 57 -1.64 16.18 -7.53
C ILE A 57 -1.70 17.31 -8.56
N VAL A 58 -2.16 17.00 -9.77
CA VAL A 58 -2.32 17.94 -10.88
C VAL A 58 -3.78 18.39 -11.00
N ASP A 59 -4.73 17.44 -10.86
CA ASP A 59 -6.16 17.70 -10.90
C ASP A 59 -6.90 16.71 -9.98
N SER A 60 -8.03 17.15 -9.45
CA SER A 60 -8.89 16.34 -8.58
C SER A 60 -10.35 16.66 -8.84
N ARG A 61 -11.15 15.63 -8.99
CA ARG A 61 -12.60 15.71 -9.14
C ARG A 61 -13.25 14.44 -8.58
N PRO A 62 -14.55 14.46 -8.23
CA PRO A 62 -15.19 13.30 -7.59
C PRO A 62 -14.92 11.98 -8.30
N GLY A 63 -14.28 11.05 -7.60
CA GLY A 63 -13.90 9.73 -8.11
C GLY A 63 -12.72 9.69 -9.09
N VAL A 64 -12.01 10.81 -9.31
CA VAL A 64 -10.84 10.86 -10.21
C VAL A 64 -9.72 11.70 -9.59
N LEU A 65 -8.51 11.18 -9.65
CA LEU A 65 -7.29 11.88 -9.25
C LEU A 65 -6.29 11.85 -10.42
N VAL A 66 -5.74 13.01 -10.77
CA VAL A 66 -4.69 13.14 -11.79
C VAL A 66 -3.39 13.52 -11.09
N LEU A 67 -2.39 12.70 -11.27
CA LEU A 67 -1.10 12.79 -10.60
C LEU A 67 0.03 12.99 -11.62
N ARG A 68 1.10 13.68 -11.21
CA ARG A 68 2.36 13.67 -11.95
C ARG A 68 2.97 12.29 -11.91
N LYS A 69 3.35 11.75 -13.07
CA LYS A 69 4.05 10.47 -13.14
C LYS A 69 5.41 10.59 -12.45
N VAL A 70 5.70 9.66 -11.55
CA VAL A 70 7.00 9.52 -10.93
C VAL A 70 7.74 8.39 -11.66
N PRO A 71 8.94 8.64 -12.22
CA PRO A 71 9.76 7.58 -12.80
C PRO A 71 10.36 6.72 -11.70
N GLY A 72 10.57 5.43 -12.00
CA GLY A 72 11.20 4.52 -11.04
C GLY A 72 10.89 3.06 -11.31
N ARG A 73 11.60 2.19 -10.58
CA ARG A 73 11.45 0.74 -10.64
C ARG A 73 10.48 0.26 -9.57
N HIS A 74 9.54 -0.58 -9.95
CA HIS A 74 8.53 -1.10 -9.04
C HIS A 74 9.15 -1.99 -7.96
N GLY A 75 8.81 -1.77 -6.68
CA GLY A 75 9.38 -2.52 -5.57
C GLY A 75 9.10 -4.02 -5.66
N GLN A 76 7.92 -4.40 -6.12
CA GLN A 76 7.53 -5.78 -6.37
C GLN A 76 8.46 -6.45 -7.40
N ASP A 77 8.74 -5.79 -8.52
CA ASP A 77 9.63 -6.31 -9.56
C ASP A 77 11.07 -6.45 -9.04
N ARG A 78 11.51 -5.51 -8.17
CA ARG A 78 12.82 -5.60 -7.54
C ARG A 78 12.94 -6.81 -6.60
N VAL A 79 11.90 -7.09 -5.80
CA VAL A 79 11.88 -8.30 -4.95
C VAL A 79 12.00 -9.55 -5.81
N ASP A 80 11.23 -9.66 -6.90
CA ASP A 80 11.24 -10.81 -7.80
C ASP A 80 12.58 -10.98 -8.54
N ASN A 81 13.31 -9.88 -8.76
CA ASN A 81 14.63 -9.88 -9.36
C ASN A 81 15.81 -10.05 -8.38
N GLY A 82 15.53 -10.34 -7.10
CA GLY A 82 16.54 -10.69 -6.10
C GLY A 82 17.02 -9.54 -5.20
N ASP A 83 16.49 -8.32 -5.35
CA ASP A 83 16.82 -7.15 -4.51
C ASP A 83 15.97 -7.09 -3.22
N GLY A 84 15.42 -8.22 -2.77
CA GLY A 84 14.44 -8.28 -1.69
C GLY A 84 14.91 -7.65 -0.38
N ASP A 85 16.16 -7.86 0.03
CA ASP A 85 16.70 -7.29 1.28
C ASP A 85 16.73 -5.76 1.22
N ALA A 86 17.22 -5.17 0.12
CA ALA A 86 17.26 -3.72 -0.05
C ALA A 86 15.84 -3.11 -0.07
N VAL A 87 14.89 -3.78 -0.74
CA VAL A 87 13.49 -3.34 -0.81
C VAL A 87 12.85 -3.38 0.57
N MET A 88 12.97 -4.48 1.30
CA MET A 88 12.34 -4.65 2.61
C MET A 88 12.98 -3.73 3.66
N PHE A 89 14.29 -3.52 3.64
CA PHE A 89 14.95 -2.55 4.50
C PHE A 89 14.47 -1.11 4.22
N GLY A 90 14.40 -0.73 2.95
CA GLY A 90 13.86 0.57 2.53
C GLY A 90 12.41 0.79 2.99
N LEU A 91 11.56 -0.24 2.87
CA LEU A 91 10.18 -0.22 3.38
C LEU A 91 10.14 -0.01 4.89
N GLY A 92 10.97 -0.73 5.66
CA GLY A 92 11.03 -0.56 7.11
C GLY A 92 11.35 0.87 7.50
N ARG A 93 12.35 1.50 6.85
CA ARG A 93 12.71 2.90 7.06
C ARG A 93 11.58 3.85 6.71
N LEU A 94 10.98 3.69 5.52
CA LEU A 94 9.87 4.52 5.06
C LEU A 94 8.67 4.42 6.01
N LEU A 95 8.37 3.23 6.53
CA LEU A 95 7.26 3.06 7.47
C LEU A 95 7.46 3.87 8.76
N ARG A 96 8.69 3.98 9.27
CA ARG A 96 9.00 4.87 10.41
C ARG A 96 8.73 6.34 10.08
N GLU A 97 9.09 6.77 8.87
CA GLU A 97 8.84 8.13 8.41
C GLU A 97 7.32 8.41 8.29
N VAL A 98 6.55 7.47 7.73
CA VAL A 98 5.08 7.54 7.67
C VAL A 98 4.47 7.68 9.06
N GLN A 99 4.92 6.86 10.01
CA GLN A 99 4.39 6.85 11.38
C GLN A 99 4.86 8.02 12.24
N ALA A 100 5.89 8.74 11.81
CA ALA A 100 6.35 9.97 12.46
C ALA A 100 5.54 11.21 12.03
N VAL A 101 4.72 11.11 10.97
CA VAL A 101 3.84 12.22 10.56
C VAL A 101 2.80 12.46 11.65
N SER A 102 2.66 13.74 12.05
CA SER A 102 1.73 14.10 13.11
C SER A 102 0.27 13.80 12.73
N PRO A 103 -0.49 13.06 13.54
CA PRO A 103 -1.90 12.79 13.30
C PRO A 103 -2.79 14.05 13.22
N VAL A 104 -2.32 15.16 13.77
CA VAL A 104 -3.05 16.46 13.76
C VAL A 104 -3.37 16.94 12.34
N PHE A 105 -2.54 16.58 11.34
CA PHE A 105 -2.78 16.94 9.95
C PHE A 105 -3.98 16.22 9.32
N PHE A 106 -4.51 15.22 9.99
CA PHE A 106 -5.55 14.34 9.47
C PHE A 106 -6.83 14.40 10.32
N GLY A 107 -7.25 15.59 10.72
CA GLY A 107 -8.44 15.80 11.60
C GLY A 107 -9.73 15.13 11.09
N GLU A 108 -9.82 14.84 9.80
CA GLU A 108 -10.94 14.11 9.19
C GLU A 108 -10.77 12.58 9.28
N LEU A 109 -9.54 12.08 9.54
CA LEU A 109 -9.30 10.65 9.79
C LEU A 109 -9.44 10.36 11.28
N HIS A 110 -10.54 9.71 11.66
CA HIS A 110 -10.80 9.37 13.05
C HIS A 110 -9.93 8.19 13.50
N GLY A 111 -9.42 8.27 14.74
CA GLY A 111 -8.66 7.19 15.35
C GLY A 111 -7.67 7.67 16.40
N ALA A 112 -7.06 6.72 17.12
CA ALA A 112 -5.94 6.95 18.00
C ALA A 112 -4.72 6.15 17.50
N GLY A 113 -3.55 6.79 17.48
CA GLY A 113 -2.31 6.14 17.02
C GLY A 113 -1.53 6.97 16.02
N VAL A 114 -1.04 6.32 14.98
CA VAL A 114 -0.21 6.90 13.91
C VAL A 114 -0.95 6.87 12.57
N LEU A 115 -0.43 7.59 11.57
CA LEU A 115 -0.87 7.41 10.19
C LEU A 115 -0.59 5.98 9.74
N VAL A 116 -1.61 5.29 9.22
CA VAL A 116 -1.56 3.93 8.71
C VAL A 116 -2.03 3.95 7.26
N HIS A 117 -1.22 3.39 6.37
CA HIS A 117 -1.49 3.30 4.93
C HIS A 117 -2.55 2.23 4.60
N GLN A 118 -2.54 1.13 5.34
CA GLN A 118 -3.39 -0.06 5.21
C GLN A 118 -3.19 -0.92 3.96
N ASP A 119 -2.35 -0.50 3.01
CA ASP A 119 -1.89 -1.33 1.88
C ASP A 119 -0.38 -1.15 1.66
N PHE A 120 0.36 -0.99 2.76
CA PHE A 120 1.80 -0.75 2.76
C PHE A 120 2.57 -2.00 2.35
N GLY A 121 3.39 -1.89 1.29
CA GLY A 121 4.19 -3.02 0.82
C GLY A 121 4.96 -2.74 -0.46
N PRO A 122 5.73 -3.72 -0.95
CA PRO A 122 6.52 -3.57 -2.18
C PRO A 122 5.67 -3.31 -3.43
N ASN A 123 4.39 -3.63 -3.38
CA ASN A 123 3.42 -3.40 -4.44
C ASN A 123 3.06 -1.91 -4.65
N ASN A 124 3.29 -1.05 -3.65
CA ASN A 124 2.88 0.36 -3.67
C ASN A 124 4.06 1.33 -3.60
N VAL A 125 5.29 0.87 -3.86
CA VAL A 125 6.47 1.74 -3.88
C VAL A 125 7.20 1.69 -5.21
N LEU A 126 7.74 2.86 -5.61
CA LEU A 126 8.75 2.96 -6.66
C LEU A 126 10.08 3.38 -6.04
N PHE A 127 11.12 2.72 -6.51
CA PHE A 127 12.51 3.08 -6.22
C PHE A 127 13.10 3.89 -7.37
N ALA A 128 14.04 4.76 -7.09
CA ALA A 128 14.80 5.45 -8.11
C ALA A 128 15.39 4.45 -9.12
N ASP A 129 15.58 4.89 -10.36
CA ASP A 129 16.17 4.05 -11.41
C ASP A 129 17.56 3.54 -11.02
N HIS A 130 18.28 4.33 -10.23
CA HIS A 130 19.57 3.97 -9.65
C HIS A 130 19.56 4.11 -8.14
N GLY A 131 20.09 3.10 -7.42
CA GLY A 131 20.15 3.07 -5.96
C GLY A 131 18.88 2.54 -5.29
N ASP A 132 18.77 2.79 -3.97
CA ASP A 132 17.77 2.18 -3.09
C ASP A 132 16.83 3.22 -2.44
N SER A 133 16.82 4.45 -2.98
CA SER A 133 15.89 5.48 -2.51
C SER A 133 14.48 5.21 -3.02
N ILE A 134 13.49 5.20 -2.12
CA ILE A 134 12.08 5.18 -2.49
C ILE A 134 11.69 6.59 -2.94
N VAL A 135 11.14 6.69 -4.16
CA VAL A 135 10.73 7.95 -4.79
C VAL A 135 9.22 8.11 -4.85
N LEU A 136 8.48 7.06 -4.55
CA LEU A 136 7.01 7.10 -4.49
C LEU A 136 6.51 6.05 -3.50
N LEU A 137 5.61 6.46 -2.60
CA LEU A 137 4.63 5.61 -1.93
C LEU A 137 3.24 5.99 -2.45
N ALA A 138 2.60 5.08 -3.13
CA ALA A 138 1.32 5.27 -3.83
C ALA A 138 0.16 4.57 -3.09
N ASP A 139 -1.06 4.88 -3.50
CA ASP A 139 -2.28 4.15 -3.14
C ASP A 139 -2.76 4.37 -1.69
N TRP A 140 -2.86 5.63 -1.29
CA TRP A 140 -3.26 6.07 0.06
C TRP A 140 -4.77 6.00 0.34
N GLU A 141 -5.54 5.42 -0.55
CA GLU A 141 -7.02 5.41 -0.51
C GLU A 141 -7.63 4.69 0.71
N TRP A 142 -6.85 3.86 1.41
CA TRP A 142 -7.26 3.12 2.61
C TRP A 142 -6.76 3.71 3.92
N SER A 143 -6.01 4.80 3.85
CA SER A 143 -5.33 5.38 5.01
C SER A 143 -6.27 5.75 6.15
N THR A 144 -5.77 5.61 7.35
CA THR A 144 -6.48 5.96 8.58
C THR A 144 -5.48 6.28 9.70
N ILE A 145 -5.99 6.70 10.86
CA ILE A 145 -5.20 6.73 12.09
C ILE A 145 -5.41 5.42 12.84
N GLY A 146 -4.33 4.76 13.24
CA GLY A 146 -4.44 3.43 13.84
C GLY A 146 -3.17 2.90 14.48
N SER A 147 -3.17 1.60 14.74
CA SER A 147 -2.05 0.92 15.38
C SER A 147 -0.83 0.81 14.47
N PRO A 148 0.40 1.16 14.92
CA PRO A 148 1.60 1.13 14.12
C PRO A 148 1.95 -0.26 13.57
N ILE A 149 1.53 -1.33 14.24
CA ILE A 149 1.79 -2.71 13.78
C ILE A 149 1.02 -3.07 12.50
N THR A 150 -0.02 -2.33 12.14
CA THR A 150 -0.92 -2.68 11.02
C THR A 150 -0.17 -2.77 9.70
N ASP A 151 0.58 -1.73 9.34
CA ASP A 151 1.31 -1.69 8.06
C ASP A 151 2.53 -2.60 8.06
N LEU A 152 3.22 -2.71 9.21
CA LEU A 152 4.36 -3.62 9.34
C LEU A 152 3.93 -5.07 9.10
N ALA A 153 2.83 -5.48 9.73
CA ALA A 153 2.26 -6.82 9.56
C ALA A 153 1.71 -7.01 8.13
N TRP A 154 1.15 -5.95 7.53
CA TRP A 154 0.65 -6.03 6.16
C TRP A 154 1.77 -6.19 5.14
N ALA A 155 2.89 -5.47 5.27
CA ALA A 155 4.07 -5.66 4.43
C ALA A 155 4.62 -7.10 4.51
N GLU A 156 4.68 -7.68 5.72
CA GLU A 156 5.03 -9.09 5.91
C GLU A 156 4.04 -10.02 5.21
N LEU A 157 2.73 -9.75 5.33
CA LEU A 157 1.69 -10.54 4.67
C LEU A 157 1.86 -10.51 3.14
N ILE A 158 2.06 -9.33 2.56
CA ILE A 158 2.25 -9.16 1.11
C ILE A 158 3.47 -9.97 0.63
N LEU A 159 4.59 -9.88 1.34
CA LEU A 159 5.79 -10.64 1.00
C LEU A 159 5.51 -12.16 1.03
N ARG A 160 4.91 -12.65 2.12
CA ARG A 160 4.61 -14.09 2.27
C ARG A 160 3.65 -14.62 1.20
N MET A 161 2.71 -13.80 0.76
CA MET A 161 1.66 -14.23 -0.17
C MET A 161 2.05 -14.05 -1.63
N HIS A 162 2.68 -12.95 -1.96
CA HIS A 162 2.96 -12.61 -3.36
C HIS A 162 4.38 -12.99 -3.78
N HIS A 163 5.31 -13.04 -2.81
CA HIS A 163 6.72 -13.35 -3.04
C HIS A 163 7.21 -14.51 -2.16
N PRO A 164 6.54 -15.69 -2.15
CA PRO A 164 6.84 -16.78 -1.21
C PRO A 164 8.27 -17.32 -1.32
N ARG A 165 8.94 -17.14 -2.47
CA ARG A 165 10.33 -17.56 -2.66
C ARG A 165 11.34 -16.59 -2.04
N HIS A 166 10.90 -15.37 -1.70
CA HIS A 166 11.73 -14.28 -1.18
C HIS A 166 11.46 -13.97 0.30
N GLN A 167 10.80 -14.90 1.02
CA GLN A 167 10.49 -14.70 2.45
C GLN A 167 11.73 -14.53 3.33
N GLY A 168 12.90 -15.01 2.87
CA GLY A 168 14.18 -14.84 3.55
C GLY A 168 14.62 -13.39 3.71
N CYS A 169 14.07 -12.44 2.92
CA CYS A 169 14.37 -11.02 3.07
C CYS A 169 13.49 -10.29 4.12
N LEU A 170 12.58 -11.02 4.79
CA LEU A 170 11.73 -10.43 5.83
C LEU A 170 12.50 -9.80 7.00
N PRO A 171 13.62 -10.36 7.51
CA PRO A 171 14.40 -9.72 8.57
C PRO A 171 14.79 -8.28 8.25
N ALA A 172 15.15 -7.99 6.98
CA ALA A 172 15.52 -6.65 6.55
C ALA A 172 14.41 -5.60 6.75
N LEU A 173 13.13 -5.99 6.69
CA LEU A 173 12.01 -5.11 7.02
C LEU A 173 12.09 -4.61 8.46
N PHE A 174 12.35 -5.53 9.39
CA PHE A 174 12.43 -5.21 10.82
C PHE A 174 13.70 -4.43 11.15
N ASP A 175 14.82 -4.74 10.48
CA ASP A 175 16.07 -4.00 10.62
C ASP A 175 15.89 -2.54 10.19
N GLY A 176 15.24 -2.31 9.04
CA GLY A 176 14.89 -0.98 8.57
C GLY A 176 13.90 -0.26 9.47
N TYR A 177 12.93 -0.97 10.01
CA TYR A 177 11.92 -0.43 10.94
C TYR A 177 12.49 -0.16 12.34
N GLY A 178 13.55 -0.89 12.73
CA GLY A 178 14.26 -0.73 14.00
C GLY A 178 13.69 -1.55 15.15
N THR A 179 12.59 -2.26 14.97
CA THR A 179 12.04 -3.20 15.95
C THR A 179 11.32 -4.35 15.25
N ARG A 180 11.26 -5.50 15.92
CA ARG A 180 10.51 -6.66 15.47
C ARG A 180 9.45 -7.00 16.52
N PRO A 181 8.19 -6.58 16.35
CA PRO A 181 7.12 -6.94 17.27
C PRO A 181 6.94 -8.46 17.39
N PRO A 182 6.44 -8.96 18.53
CA PRO A 182 6.23 -10.38 18.74
C PRO A 182 5.36 -11.02 17.63
N TRP A 183 5.71 -12.23 17.24
CA TRP A 183 5.00 -12.96 16.17
C TRP A 183 3.47 -13.02 16.38
N PRO A 184 2.95 -13.36 17.57
CA PRO A 184 1.50 -13.41 17.78
C PRO A 184 0.78 -12.09 17.50
N GLU A 185 1.43 -10.97 17.81
CA GLU A 185 0.86 -9.64 17.56
C GLU A 185 0.81 -9.31 16.06
N ARG A 186 1.89 -9.62 15.33
CA ARG A 186 1.96 -9.45 13.88
C ARG A 186 0.94 -10.35 13.16
N GLN A 187 0.87 -11.63 13.56
CA GLN A 187 -0.10 -12.58 13.01
C GLN A 187 -1.55 -12.12 13.25
N ALA A 188 -1.86 -11.65 14.46
CA ALA A 188 -3.18 -11.11 14.78
C ALA A 188 -3.50 -9.85 13.95
N ALA A 189 -2.52 -8.95 13.72
CA ALA A 189 -2.70 -7.75 12.89
C ALA A 189 -2.97 -8.12 11.43
N MET A 190 -2.23 -9.08 10.86
CA MET A 190 -2.48 -9.62 9.51
C MET A 190 -3.90 -10.17 9.39
N ALA A 191 -4.32 -10.98 10.36
CA ALA A 191 -5.66 -11.60 10.35
C ALA A 191 -6.77 -10.55 10.40
N ARG A 192 -6.64 -9.54 11.27
CA ARG A 192 -7.61 -8.42 11.37
C ARG A 192 -7.72 -7.66 10.05
N ARG A 193 -6.58 -7.31 9.43
CA ARG A 193 -6.59 -6.56 8.17
C ARG A 193 -7.16 -7.39 7.02
N ALA A 194 -6.80 -8.67 6.92
CA ALA A 194 -7.33 -9.58 5.92
C ALA A 194 -8.85 -9.76 6.06
N ALA A 195 -9.37 -9.87 7.29
CA ALA A 195 -10.81 -9.94 7.55
C ALA A 195 -11.55 -8.65 7.16
N ALA A 196 -10.98 -7.48 7.45
CA ALA A 196 -11.55 -6.19 7.05
C ALA A 196 -11.62 -6.06 5.53
N LEU A 197 -10.56 -6.49 4.82
CA LEU A 197 -10.54 -6.46 3.36
C LEU A 197 -11.51 -7.49 2.75
N GLU A 198 -11.64 -8.68 3.36
CA GLU A 198 -12.65 -9.66 2.96
C GLU A 198 -14.06 -9.09 3.05
N ALA A 199 -14.40 -8.44 4.17
CA ALA A 199 -15.71 -7.83 4.40
C ALA A 199 -15.99 -6.74 3.34
N TRP A 200 -15.01 -5.89 3.05
CA TRP A 200 -15.14 -4.88 2.00
C TRP A 200 -15.31 -5.50 0.60
N VAL A 201 -14.51 -6.50 0.23
CA VAL A 201 -14.63 -7.21 -1.05
C VAL A 201 -15.99 -7.88 -1.16
N ARG A 202 -16.49 -8.47 -0.08
CA ARG A 202 -17.81 -9.11 -0.03
C ARG A 202 -18.93 -8.12 -0.30
N SER A 203 -18.87 -6.93 0.28
CA SER A 203 -19.89 -5.89 0.10
C SER A 203 -19.81 -5.22 -1.27
N SER A 204 -18.60 -4.99 -1.80
CA SER A 204 -18.39 -4.22 -3.03
C SER A 204 -18.36 -5.08 -4.31
N LYS A 205 -17.86 -6.32 -4.24
CA LYS A 205 -17.64 -7.23 -5.38
C LYS A 205 -18.37 -8.58 -5.26
N GLY A 206 -19.04 -8.81 -4.13
CA GLY A 206 -19.82 -10.00 -3.87
C GLY A 206 -19.04 -11.18 -3.26
N PRO A 207 -19.76 -12.24 -2.81
CA PRO A 207 -19.20 -13.34 -2.03
C PRO A 207 -18.17 -14.18 -2.79
N ARG A 208 -18.32 -14.31 -4.11
CA ARG A 208 -17.37 -15.08 -4.93
C ARG A 208 -15.97 -14.43 -4.94
N ALA A 209 -15.89 -13.11 -5.04
CA ALA A 209 -14.63 -12.38 -4.96
C ALA A 209 -14.02 -12.45 -3.56
N ALA A 210 -14.84 -12.40 -2.51
CA ALA A 210 -14.40 -12.50 -1.12
C ALA A 210 -13.79 -13.87 -0.75
N SER A 211 -14.16 -14.96 -1.45
CA SER A 211 -13.65 -16.30 -1.17
C SER A 211 -12.12 -16.44 -1.25
N THR A 212 -11.47 -15.58 -2.01
CA THR A 212 -10.00 -15.51 -2.08
C THR A 212 -9.40 -15.02 -0.77
N TRP A 213 -10.01 -14.00 -0.17
CA TRP A 213 -9.54 -13.44 1.11
C TRP A 213 -9.85 -14.35 2.28
N ASP A 214 -10.98 -15.06 2.27
CA ASP A 214 -11.30 -16.11 3.24
C ASP A 214 -10.23 -17.23 3.24
N ARG A 215 -9.79 -17.72 2.07
CA ARG A 215 -8.67 -18.66 1.99
C ARG A 215 -7.36 -18.08 2.50
N ARG A 216 -7.06 -16.83 2.18
CA ARG A 216 -5.86 -16.12 2.65
C ARG A 216 -5.84 -15.99 4.16
N SER A 217 -6.97 -15.59 4.76
CA SER A 217 -7.11 -15.51 6.22
C SER A 217 -6.84 -16.83 6.92
N ARG A 218 -7.31 -17.94 6.34
CA ARG A 218 -7.00 -19.29 6.88
C ARG A 218 -5.52 -19.64 6.80
N HIS A 219 -4.82 -19.24 5.74
CA HIS A 219 -3.38 -19.48 5.65
C HIS A 219 -2.58 -18.72 6.72
N ILE A 220 -2.99 -17.51 7.08
CA ILE A 220 -2.31 -16.69 8.10
C ILE A 220 -2.21 -17.46 9.42
N SER A 221 -3.26 -18.18 9.84
CA SER A 221 -3.28 -18.95 11.09
C SER A 221 -2.32 -20.15 11.09
N LEU A 222 -1.92 -20.61 9.91
CA LEU A 222 -1.00 -21.76 9.74
C LEU A 222 0.47 -21.34 9.64
N TRP A 223 0.75 -20.04 9.46
CA TRP A 223 2.11 -19.57 9.32
C TRP A 223 2.87 -19.65 10.62
N GLN A 224 4.17 -19.92 10.49
CA GLN A 224 5.15 -19.86 11.57
C GLN A 224 5.99 -18.59 11.41
N GLU A 225 6.62 -18.17 12.50
CA GLU A 225 7.58 -17.09 12.45
C GLU A 225 8.77 -17.45 11.54
N ILE A 226 9.20 -16.50 10.72
CA ILE A 226 10.43 -16.61 9.93
C ILE A 226 11.53 -15.97 10.77
N SER A 227 12.53 -16.77 11.10
CA SER A 227 13.73 -16.30 11.83
C SER A 227 14.61 -15.39 10.98
#